data_fc38ff75601398fcef568aa4e9eda41f
#
_entry.id   fc38ff75601398fcef568aa4e9eda41f
#
_cell.length_a   1.000
_cell.length_b   1.000
_cell.length_c   1.000
_cell.angle_alpha   90.00
_cell.angle_beta   90.00
_cell.angle_gamma   90.00
#
_symmetry.space_group_name_H-M   'P 1'
#
loop_
_entity.id
_entity.type
_entity.pdbx_description
1 polymer ?
#
loop_
_entity_poly.entity_id
_entity_poly.type
_entity_poly.pdbx_seq_one_letter_code
_entity_poly.pdbx_strand_id
1 'polypeptide(L)'
;MDRSILSRPGPPPDQILRYGDGPDHVVDAWLPASTGDLPLVVVIHGGFWRAGYDRTHTRLMCAALRNAGWPVAAIEYCRVAGRPDAALDDIRDALAWAPGQMPGAGIVVLGHSAGGHLALWLASTCAPTDLVGTLALAPVADLKAAHSAGLSNGAVAEFLGGPPACRPDLDPTLLGQPAGAVTLIHGTDDTAVPPALSRIYVRSHPKARLVELPGTAHFELIHPASHAWPTVQSELEGLGAAPAGPGKPRESVS
;
A
#
# COMPACT_ATOMS: atom_id res chain seq x y z
N MET A 1 -14.76 -15.89 -4.83
CA MET A 1 -14.20 -14.63 -4.25
C MET A 1 -15.29 -13.56 -4.29
N ASP A 2 -15.65 -13.03 -3.13
CA ASP A 2 -16.59 -11.89 -3.04
C ASP A 2 -15.88 -10.59 -3.48
N ARG A 3 -16.41 -9.94 -4.50
CA ARG A 3 -15.92 -8.66 -5.04
C ARG A 3 -16.82 -7.48 -4.67
N SER A 4 -17.83 -7.71 -3.84
CA SER A 4 -18.84 -6.69 -3.50
C SER A 4 -18.23 -5.42 -2.89
N ILE A 5 -17.08 -5.54 -2.22
CA ILE A 5 -16.38 -4.41 -1.62
C ILE A 5 -15.93 -3.37 -2.67
N LEU A 6 -15.65 -3.80 -3.90
CA LEU A 6 -15.22 -2.89 -4.98
C LEU A 6 -16.33 -1.92 -5.42
N SER A 7 -17.59 -2.29 -5.20
CA SER A 7 -18.75 -1.47 -5.54
C SER A 7 -19.55 -1.00 -4.31
N ARG A 8 -19.18 -1.47 -3.11
CA ARG A 8 -19.88 -1.07 -1.88
C ARG A 8 -19.47 0.35 -1.52
N PRO A 9 -20.42 1.29 -1.38
CA PRO A 9 -20.09 2.64 -0.96
C PRO A 9 -19.54 2.60 0.47
N GLY A 10 -18.33 3.14 0.65
CA GLY A 10 -17.76 3.43 1.96
C GLY A 10 -18.19 4.82 2.45
N PRO A 11 -18.02 5.12 3.75
CA PRO A 11 -18.20 6.47 4.26
C PRO A 11 -17.33 7.46 3.46
N PRO A 12 -17.81 8.71 3.24
CA PRO A 12 -16.96 9.72 2.61
C PRO A 12 -15.76 10.05 3.52
N PRO A 13 -14.64 10.52 2.95
CA PRO A 13 -13.53 11.05 3.74
C PRO A 13 -13.94 12.32 4.48
N ASP A 14 -13.20 12.68 5.52
CA ASP A 14 -13.41 13.95 6.22
C ASP A 14 -13.00 15.13 5.36
N GLN A 15 -11.97 14.94 4.50
CA GLN A 15 -11.52 15.94 3.53
C GLN A 15 -11.06 15.25 2.24
N ILE A 16 -11.17 15.96 1.12
CA ILE A 16 -10.54 15.62 -0.15
C ILE A 16 -9.49 16.68 -0.43
N LEU A 17 -8.23 16.27 -0.45
CA LEU A 17 -7.07 17.15 -0.60
C LEU A 17 -6.39 16.88 -1.95
N ARG A 18 -5.49 17.80 -2.36
CA ARG A 18 -4.71 17.64 -3.59
C ARG A 18 -3.23 17.84 -3.30
N TYR A 19 -2.39 16.96 -3.85
CA TYR A 19 -0.95 17.06 -3.77
C TYR A 19 -0.29 17.63 -5.04
N GLY A 20 -1.11 17.99 -6.06
CA GLY A 20 -0.68 18.60 -7.31
C GLY A 20 -1.87 18.93 -8.22
N ASP A 21 -1.59 19.39 -9.44
CA ASP A 21 -2.59 19.89 -10.41
C ASP A 21 -3.18 18.78 -11.30
N GLY A 22 -2.53 17.61 -11.36
CA GLY A 22 -2.99 16.48 -12.16
C GLY A 22 -4.37 15.94 -11.74
N PRO A 23 -5.14 15.31 -12.64
CA PRO A 23 -6.47 14.79 -12.32
C PRO A 23 -6.43 13.73 -11.22
N ASP A 24 -5.39 12.92 -11.17
CA ASP A 24 -5.20 11.85 -10.18
C ASP A 24 -4.44 12.34 -8.92
N HIS A 25 -3.99 13.61 -8.85
CA HIS A 25 -3.29 14.15 -7.69
C HIS A 25 -4.25 14.48 -6.54
N VAL A 26 -4.95 13.46 -6.05
CA VAL A 26 -6.01 13.57 -5.04
C VAL A 26 -5.76 12.62 -3.88
N VAL A 27 -6.08 13.08 -2.66
CA VAL A 27 -6.01 12.31 -1.42
C VAL A 27 -7.35 12.38 -0.72
N ASP A 28 -7.92 11.22 -0.38
CA ASP A 28 -9.01 11.13 0.59
C ASP A 28 -8.38 11.07 1.99
N ALA A 29 -8.70 12.03 2.85
CA ALA A 29 -8.16 12.17 4.20
C ALA A 29 -9.20 11.82 5.27
N TRP A 30 -8.81 10.97 6.23
CA TRP A 30 -9.59 10.66 7.42
C TRP A 30 -8.81 11.08 8.65
N LEU A 31 -9.42 11.93 9.46
CA LEU A 31 -8.79 12.58 10.61
C LEU A 31 -9.52 12.13 11.89
N PRO A 32 -8.89 11.33 12.76
CA PRO A 32 -9.47 10.99 14.05
C PRO A 32 -9.55 12.21 14.96
N ALA A 33 -10.44 12.17 15.95
CA ALA A 33 -10.60 13.25 16.92
C ALA A 33 -9.31 13.52 17.73
N SER A 34 -8.46 12.51 17.89
CA SER A 34 -7.12 12.60 18.48
C SER A 34 -6.24 11.55 17.83
N THR A 35 -5.06 11.93 17.40
CA THR A 35 -4.09 11.01 16.79
C THR A 35 -3.11 10.41 17.79
N GLY A 36 -2.95 11.03 18.97
CA GLY A 36 -1.85 10.67 19.86
C GLY A 36 -0.51 10.73 19.12
N ASP A 37 0.34 9.73 19.37
CA ASP A 37 1.63 9.56 18.70
C ASP A 37 1.58 8.51 17.56
N LEU A 38 0.39 8.22 17.02
CA LEU A 38 0.26 7.26 15.93
C LEU A 38 0.82 7.83 14.61
N PRO A 39 1.50 6.99 13.80
CA PRO A 39 1.94 7.37 12.46
C PRO A 39 0.76 7.66 11.53
N LEU A 40 1.01 8.48 10.49
CA LEU A 40 0.11 8.61 9.36
C LEU A 40 0.12 7.34 8.53
N VAL A 41 -1.05 6.73 8.31
CA VAL A 41 -1.21 5.60 7.39
C VAL A 41 -1.47 6.11 5.99
N VAL A 42 -0.49 5.97 5.09
CA VAL A 42 -0.68 6.28 3.67
C VAL A 42 -1.11 5.02 2.95
N VAL A 43 -2.33 5.04 2.42
CA VAL A 43 -2.96 3.89 1.75
C VAL A 43 -2.77 4.01 0.24
N ILE A 44 -2.17 2.97 -0.37
CA ILE A 44 -2.03 2.80 -1.82
C ILE A 44 -3.00 1.69 -2.26
N HIS A 45 -3.97 2.07 -3.07
CA HIS A 45 -5.02 1.14 -3.50
C HIS A 45 -4.56 0.15 -4.57
N GLY A 46 -5.30 -0.95 -4.70
CA GLY A 46 -5.12 -1.95 -5.73
C GLY A 46 -5.88 -1.66 -7.03
N GLY A 47 -6.09 -2.72 -7.82
CA GLY A 47 -6.84 -2.65 -9.09
C GLY A 47 -5.99 -2.97 -10.31
N PHE A 48 -4.91 -3.74 -10.14
CA PHE A 48 -4.01 -4.14 -11.22
C PHE A 48 -3.49 -2.97 -12.07
N TRP A 49 -3.25 -1.81 -11.43
CA TRP A 49 -2.78 -0.55 -12.05
C TRP A 49 -3.67 -0.04 -13.19
N ARG A 50 -4.96 -0.41 -13.21
CA ARG A 50 -5.93 -0.03 -14.27
C ARG A 50 -6.80 1.13 -13.84
N ALA A 51 -7.08 2.04 -14.77
CA ALA A 51 -7.90 3.23 -14.55
C ALA A 51 -9.36 2.95 -14.11
N GLY A 52 -9.85 1.73 -14.31
CA GLY A 52 -11.18 1.31 -13.85
C GLY A 52 -11.33 1.13 -12.34
N TYR A 53 -10.24 1.24 -11.58
CA TYR A 53 -10.22 1.16 -10.13
C TYR A 53 -9.55 2.41 -9.56
N ASP A 54 -10.08 2.91 -8.47
CA ASP A 54 -9.56 4.07 -7.78
C ASP A 54 -9.50 3.84 -6.26
N ARG A 55 -9.07 4.85 -5.51
CA ARG A 55 -8.95 4.79 -4.05
C ARG A 55 -10.29 4.59 -3.32
N THR A 56 -11.43 4.84 -3.96
CA THR A 56 -12.74 4.84 -3.29
C THR A 56 -13.14 3.48 -2.73
N HIS A 57 -12.68 2.38 -3.33
CA HIS A 57 -12.94 1.04 -2.81
C HIS A 57 -12.21 0.73 -1.48
N THR A 58 -11.24 1.55 -1.08
CA THR A 58 -10.55 1.43 0.22
C THR A 58 -11.25 2.19 1.35
N ARG A 59 -12.30 2.96 1.06
CA ARG A 59 -12.96 3.87 2.02
C ARG A 59 -13.48 3.17 3.27
N LEU A 60 -14.00 1.94 3.15
CA LEU A 60 -14.43 1.17 4.33
C LEU A 60 -13.26 0.89 5.28
N MET A 61 -12.13 0.46 4.72
CA MET A 61 -10.91 0.22 5.49
C MET A 61 -10.39 1.51 6.13
N CYS A 62 -10.28 2.58 5.35
CA CYS A 62 -9.77 3.88 5.82
C CYS A 62 -10.63 4.45 6.97
N ALA A 63 -11.96 4.39 6.83
CA ALA A 63 -12.87 4.81 7.90
C ALA A 63 -12.74 3.97 9.17
N ALA A 64 -12.52 2.65 9.04
CA ALA A 64 -12.29 1.77 10.18
C ALA A 64 -10.97 2.08 10.88
N LEU A 65 -9.89 2.35 10.13
CA LEU A 65 -8.61 2.79 10.68
C LEU A 65 -8.72 4.13 11.41
N ARG A 66 -9.42 5.12 10.80
CA ARG A 66 -9.70 6.39 11.48
C ARG A 66 -10.44 6.18 12.81
N ASN A 67 -11.45 5.31 12.83
CA ASN A 67 -12.23 5.02 14.05
C ASN A 67 -11.38 4.31 15.12
N ALA A 68 -10.29 3.64 14.71
CA ALA A 68 -9.27 3.08 15.61
C ALA A 68 -8.19 4.11 16.01
N GLY A 69 -8.33 5.39 15.61
CA GLY A 69 -7.44 6.47 16.02
C GLY A 69 -6.31 6.80 15.03
N TRP A 70 -6.22 6.12 13.89
CA TRP A 70 -5.18 6.39 12.90
C TRP A 70 -5.55 7.56 11.99
N PRO A 71 -4.65 8.54 11.77
CA PRO A 71 -4.76 9.46 10.64
C PRO A 71 -4.48 8.67 9.35
N VAL A 72 -5.34 8.84 8.33
CA VAL A 72 -5.26 8.05 7.10
C VAL A 72 -5.32 8.93 5.87
N ALA A 73 -4.39 8.74 4.94
CA ALA A 73 -4.33 9.35 3.63
C ALA A 73 -4.44 8.28 2.54
N ALA A 74 -5.59 8.11 1.91
CA ALA A 74 -5.71 7.25 0.73
C ALA A 74 -5.38 8.07 -0.53
N ILE A 75 -4.24 7.77 -1.12
CA ILE A 75 -3.74 8.48 -2.30
C ILE A 75 -4.31 7.89 -3.58
N GLU A 76 -4.57 8.76 -4.55
CA GLU A 76 -4.81 8.39 -5.94
C GLU A 76 -3.50 8.54 -6.72
N TYR A 77 -3.34 7.84 -7.82
CA TYR A 77 -2.15 7.88 -8.66
C TYR A 77 -2.51 7.57 -10.13
N CYS A 78 -1.70 8.01 -11.07
CA CYS A 78 -1.86 7.81 -12.50
C CYS A 78 -1.83 6.31 -12.87
N ARG A 79 -2.80 5.87 -13.68
CA ARG A 79 -2.94 4.45 -14.11
C ARG A 79 -3.02 4.36 -15.62
N VAL A 80 -1.98 4.85 -16.31
CA VAL A 80 -1.87 4.80 -17.77
C VAL A 80 -1.05 3.58 -18.18
N ALA A 81 -1.63 2.73 -19.01
CA ALA A 81 -0.97 1.54 -19.55
C ALA A 81 0.37 1.89 -20.21
N GLY A 82 1.42 1.11 -19.92
CA GLY A 82 2.76 1.31 -20.43
C GLY A 82 3.51 2.54 -19.89
N ARG A 83 2.98 3.20 -18.86
CA ARG A 83 3.62 4.36 -18.22
C ARG A 83 3.76 4.16 -16.70
N PRO A 84 4.46 3.12 -16.25
CA PRO A 84 4.60 2.85 -14.83
C PRO A 84 5.24 4.01 -14.07
N ASP A 85 6.20 4.71 -14.67
CA ASP A 85 6.91 5.81 -14.01
C ASP A 85 5.97 6.95 -13.59
N ALA A 86 4.89 7.22 -14.34
CA ALA A 86 3.92 8.22 -13.94
C ALA A 86 3.21 7.85 -12.61
N ALA A 87 2.87 6.57 -12.41
CA ALA A 87 2.32 6.11 -11.14
C ALA A 87 3.33 6.23 -9.98
N LEU A 88 4.60 5.94 -10.28
CA LEU A 88 5.67 5.99 -9.27
C LEU A 88 6.00 7.42 -8.84
N ASP A 89 6.02 8.36 -9.80
CA ASP A 89 6.24 9.77 -9.54
C ASP A 89 5.09 10.34 -8.69
N ASP A 90 3.84 10.06 -9.06
CA ASP A 90 2.66 10.47 -8.27
C ASP A 90 2.71 9.96 -6.83
N ILE A 91 3.11 8.70 -6.63
CA ILE A 91 3.23 8.11 -5.29
C ILE A 91 4.34 8.80 -4.48
N ARG A 92 5.50 9.08 -5.08
CA ARG A 92 6.59 9.82 -4.42
C ARG A 92 6.14 11.22 -4.00
N ASP A 93 5.47 11.92 -4.92
CA ASP A 93 4.98 13.28 -4.67
C ASP A 93 3.94 13.30 -3.56
N ALA A 94 2.99 12.37 -3.58
CA ALA A 94 1.97 12.24 -2.55
C ALA A 94 2.58 11.94 -1.16
N LEU A 95 3.58 11.03 -1.10
CA LEU A 95 4.25 10.70 0.16
C LEU A 95 5.15 11.84 0.68
N ALA A 96 5.77 12.62 -0.20
CA ALA A 96 6.53 13.79 0.19
C ALA A 96 5.62 14.91 0.71
N TRP A 97 4.42 15.03 0.14
CA TRP A 97 3.43 16.06 0.47
C TRP A 97 2.64 15.74 1.77
N ALA A 98 2.24 14.48 1.97
CA ALA A 98 1.28 14.10 3.01
C ALA A 98 1.70 14.48 4.45
N PRO A 99 2.97 14.29 4.91
CA PRO A 99 3.38 14.63 6.28
C PRO A 99 3.31 16.13 6.60
N GLY A 100 3.36 16.98 5.57
CA GLY A 100 3.22 18.44 5.74
C GLY A 100 1.77 18.89 5.87
N GLN A 101 0.81 18.05 5.55
CA GLN A 101 -0.61 18.38 5.49
C GLN A 101 -1.47 17.62 6.51
N MET A 102 -0.97 16.50 7.01
CA MET A 102 -1.72 15.60 7.88
C MET A 102 -0.93 15.26 9.14
N PRO A 103 -1.60 15.08 10.29
CA PRO A 103 -0.93 14.71 11.53
C PRO A 103 -0.37 13.29 11.45
N GLY A 104 0.66 13.00 12.24
CA GLY A 104 1.25 11.68 12.42
C GLY A 104 2.68 11.73 12.91
N ALA A 105 3.08 10.75 13.72
CA ALA A 105 4.45 10.59 14.20
C ALA A 105 5.23 9.63 13.28
N GLY A 106 5.51 10.07 12.06
CA GLY A 106 6.07 9.25 10.98
C GLY A 106 5.00 8.67 10.06
N ILE A 107 5.41 7.78 9.15
CA ILE A 107 4.55 7.20 8.11
C ILE A 107 4.56 5.68 8.19
N VAL A 108 3.38 5.06 8.10
CA VAL A 108 3.24 3.66 7.68
C VAL A 108 2.61 3.63 6.29
N VAL A 109 3.28 2.97 5.34
CA VAL A 109 2.70 2.75 4.01
C VAL A 109 1.92 1.44 4.01
N LEU A 110 0.62 1.52 3.72
CA LEU A 110 -0.26 0.37 3.60
C LEU A 110 -0.69 0.21 2.14
N GLY A 111 -0.30 -0.89 1.50
CA GLY A 111 -0.68 -1.16 0.11
C GLY A 111 -1.47 -2.45 -0.03
N HIS A 112 -2.52 -2.45 -0.87
CA HIS A 112 -3.29 -3.65 -1.19
C HIS A 112 -3.08 -4.09 -2.64
N SER A 113 -2.82 -5.38 -2.88
CA SER A 113 -2.73 -5.95 -4.23
C SER A 113 -1.66 -5.26 -5.09
N ALA A 114 -2.03 -4.61 -6.20
CA ALA A 114 -1.15 -3.76 -7.00
C ALA A 114 -0.57 -2.58 -6.17
N GLY A 115 -1.35 -2.02 -5.23
CA GLY A 115 -0.85 -1.03 -4.28
C GLY A 115 0.17 -1.61 -3.30
N GLY A 116 0.03 -2.90 -2.95
CA GLY A 116 1.02 -3.63 -2.16
C GLY A 116 2.35 -3.80 -2.91
N HIS A 117 2.31 -4.05 -4.23
CA HIS A 117 3.49 -4.01 -5.09
C HIS A 117 4.19 -2.65 -5.01
N LEU A 118 3.44 -1.56 -5.20
CA LEU A 118 3.97 -0.19 -5.18
C LEU A 118 4.54 0.19 -3.80
N ALA A 119 3.92 -0.27 -2.71
CA ALA A 119 4.42 -0.07 -1.36
C ALA A 119 5.76 -0.80 -1.11
N LEU A 120 5.90 -2.05 -1.56
CA LEU A 120 7.15 -2.81 -1.46
C LEU A 120 8.26 -2.20 -2.33
N TRP A 121 7.92 -1.76 -3.54
CA TRP A 121 8.85 -1.06 -4.42
C TRP A 121 9.37 0.22 -3.77
N LEU A 122 8.47 1.06 -3.25
CA LEU A 122 8.81 2.32 -2.58
C LEU A 122 9.75 2.08 -1.39
N ALA A 123 9.44 1.10 -0.54
CA ALA A 123 10.26 0.77 0.63
C ALA A 123 11.71 0.38 0.27
N SER A 124 11.91 -0.17 -0.95
CA SER A 124 13.23 -0.63 -1.41
C SER A 124 13.98 0.40 -2.27
N THR A 125 13.33 1.47 -2.76
CA THR A 125 13.94 2.40 -3.74
C THR A 125 13.99 3.84 -3.26
N CYS A 126 12.91 4.35 -2.68
CA CYS A 126 12.75 5.76 -2.35
C CYS A 126 11.91 5.97 -1.07
N ALA A 127 12.19 5.18 -0.04
CA ALA A 127 11.49 5.28 1.23
C ALA A 127 11.58 6.69 1.83
N PRO A 128 10.46 7.26 2.33
CA PRO A 128 10.50 8.49 3.12
C PRO A 128 11.42 8.35 4.33
N THR A 129 12.05 9.45 4.75
CA THR A 129 12.99 9.44 5.90
C THR A 129 12.33 9.12 7.23
N ASP A 130 11.03 9.37 7.34
CA ASP A 130 10.17 9.12 8.48
C ASP A 130 9.31 7.86 8.32
N LEU A 131 9.67 6.96 7.38
CA LEU A 131 9.01 5.67 7.21
C LEU A 131 9.22 4.80 8.45
N VAL A 132 8.14 4.51 9.15
CA VAL A 132 8.09 3.60 10.30
C VAL A 132 8.03 2.16 9.84
N GLY A 133 7.24 1.87 8.80
CA GLY A 133 7.13 0.54 8.23
C GLY A 133 6.18 0.45 7.05
N THR A 134 6.13 -0.74 6.45
CA THR A 134 5.28 -1.07 5.29
C THR A 134 4.43 -2.28 5.58
N LEU A 135 3.10 -2.14 5.39
CA LEU A 135 2.13 -3.23 5.47
C LEU A 135 1.59 -3.53 4.07
N ALA A 136 1.94 -4.68 3.51
CA ALA A 136 1.50 -5.10 2.19
C ALA A 136 0.44 -6.20 2.29
N LEU A 137 -0.79 -5.88 1.88
CA LEU A 137 -1.94 -6.78 1.91
C LEU A 137 -2.09 -7.46 0.54
N ALA A 138 -1.93 -8.78 0.48
CA ALA A 138 -1.99 -9.60 -0.74
C ALA A 138 -1.24 -8.97 -1.93
N PRO A 139 0.04 -8.56 -1.77
CA PRO A 139 0.75 -7.80 -2.78
C PRO A 139 1.05 -8.63 -4.03
N VAL A 140 1.06 -7.99 -5.20
CA VAL A 140 1.69 -8.53 -6.42
C VAL A 140 3.22 -8.39 -6.27
N ALA A 141 3.80 -9.18 -5.36
CA ALA A 141 5.16 -8.99 -4.88
C ALA A 141 6.27 -9.47 -5.82
N ASP A 142 5.92 -10.26 -6.84
CA ASP A 142 6.82 -10.81 -7.86
C ASP A 142 6.18 -10.59 -9.23
N LEU A 143 6.68 -9.60 -9.98
CA LEU A 143 6.14 -9.26 -11.29
C LEU A 143 6.39 -10.34 -12.34
N LYS A 144 7.53 -11.03 -12.26
CA LYS A 144 7.86 -12.10 -13.19
C LYS A 144 6.92 -13.30 -13.01
N ALA A 145 6.69 -13.74 -11.78
CA ALA A 145 5.77 -14.82 -11.49
C ALA A 145 4.32 -14.44 -11.82
N ALA A 146 3.89 -13.22 -11.48
CA ALA A 146 2.57 -12.68 -11.81
C ALA A 146 2.32 -12.63 -13.32
N HIS A 147 3.30 -12.19 -14.10
CA HIS A 147 3.24 -12.18 -15.56
C HIS A 147 3.15 -13.59 -16.14
N SER A 148 3.99 -14.51 -15.65
CA SER A 148 4.01 -15.91 -16.12
C SER A 148 2.68 -16.63 -15.81
N ALA A 149 2.02 -16.27 -14.72
CA ALA A 149 0.70 -16.78 -14.36
C ALA A 149 -0.45 -16.10 -15.12
N GLY A 150 -0.17 -15.10 -15.96
CA GLY A 150 -1.17 -14.37 -16.73
C GLY A 150 -2.18 -13.61 -15.85
N LEU A 151 -1.77 -13.16 -14.65
CA LEU A 151 -2.69 -12.54 -13.69
C LEU A 151 -3.48 -11.41 -14.34
N SER A 152 -4.80 -11.42 -14.09
CA SER A 152 -5.74 -10.43 -14.60
C SER A 152 -5.58 -10.14 -16.10
N ASN A 153 -5.49 -11.21 -16.92
CA ASN A 153 -5.37 -11.09 -18.39
C ASN A 153 -4.18 -10.23 -18.83
N GLY A 154 -3.00 -10.44 -18.25
CA GLY A 154 -1.76 -9.78 -18.67
C GLY A 154 -1.56 -8.38 -18.08
N ALA A 155 -2.17 -8.08 -16.95
CA ALA A 155 -2.09 -6.76 -16.31
C ALA A 155 -0.66 -6.28 -16.04
N VAL A 156 0.27 -7.19 -15.75
CA VAL A 156 1.69 -6.83 -15.55
C VAL A 156 2.31 -6.27 -16.84
N ALA A 157 2.10 -6.93 -17.99
CA ALA A 157 2.63 -6.44 -19.26
C ALA A 157 1.94 -5.15 -19.70
N GLU A 158 0.66 -4.99 -19.41
CA GLU A 158 -0.10 -3.76 -19.66
C GLU A 158 0.47 -2.59 -18.83
N PHE A 159 0.71 -2.80 -17.54
CA PHE A 159 1.31 -1.78 -16.65
C PHE A 159 2.72 -1.38 -17.09
N LEU A 160 3.58 -2.37 -17.37
CA LEU A 160 4.98 -2.13 -17.70
C LEU A 160 5.20 -1.63 -19.15
N GLY A 161 4.22 -1.81 -20.03
CA GLY A 161 4.38 -1.59 -21.48
C GLY A 161 5.19 -2.70 -22.17
N GLY A 162 5.35 -3.87 -21.52
CA GLY A 162 6.12 -4.99 -22.02
C GLY A 162 6.37 -6.07 -20.96
N PRO A 163 7.18 -7.08 -21.26
CA PRO A 163 7.48 -8.13 -20.30
C PRO A 163 8.31 -7.59 -19.11
N PRO A 164 8.22 -8.21 -17.90
CA PRO A 164 8.95 -7.77 -16.71
C PRO A 164 10.47 -7.63 -16.88
N ALA A 165 11.05 -8.41 -17.78
CA ALA A 165 12.49 -8.32 -18.08
C ALA A 165 12.94 -6.94 -18.60
N CYS A 166 12.02 -6.12 -19.14
CA CYS A 166 12.30 -4.77 -19.58
C CYS A 166 12.37 -3.75 -18.43
N ARG A 167 11.79 -4.08 -17.26
CA ARG A 167 11.71 -3.22 -16.07
C ARG A 167 12.00 -4.01 -14.79
N PRO A 168 13.20 -4.61 -14.67
CA PRO A 168 13.60 -5.34 -13.45
C PRO A 168 13.69 -4.43 -12.22
N ASP A 169 13.85 -3.13 -12.43
CA ASP A 169 13.83 -2.07 -11.43
C ASP A 169 12.47 -1.89 -10.74
N LEU A 170 11.42 -2.50 -11.29
CA LEU A 170 10.06 -2.45 -10.73
C LEU A 170 9.63 -3.77 -10.06
N ASP A 171 10.41 -4.84 -10.17
CA ASP A 171 10.08 -6.10 -9.50
C ASP A 171 10.64 -6.12 -8.07
N PRO A 172 9.79 -6.06 -7.02
CA PRO A 172 10.25 -5.99 -5.65
C PRO A 172 11.17 -7.13 -5.22
N THR A 173 11.06 -8.31 -5.85
CA THR A 173 11.93 -9.47 -5.53
C THR A 173 13.37 -9.31 -5.99
N LEU A 174 13.63 -8.38 -6.91
CA LEU A 174 14.93 -8.09 -7.49
C LEU A 174 15.60 -6.85 -6.87
N LEU A 175 14.89 -6.13 -6.02
CA LEU A 175 15.40 -4.91 -5.38
C LEU A 175 16.24 -5.22 -4.13
N GLY A 176 16.92 -4.18 -3.64
CA GLY A 176 17.65 -4.23 -2.37
C GLY A 176 16.74 -4.40 -1.15
N GLN A 177 17.34 -4.58 0.02
CA GLN A 177 16.57 -4.70 1.26
C GLN A 177 15.73 -3.42 1.50
N PRO A 178 14.44 -3.56 1.83
CA PRO A 178 13.58 -2.41 2.09
C PRO A 178 14.02 -1.65 3.34
N ALA A 179 13.73 -0.36 3.36
CA ALA A 179 13.84 0.47 4.55
C ALA A 179 12.70 0.18 5.53
N GLY A 180 13.01 0.23 6.82
CA GLY A 180 12.03 -0.01 7.88
C GLY A 180 11.58 -1.48 7.98
N ALA A 181 10.61 -1.71 8.83
CA ALA A 181 9.98 -3.01 8.98
C ALA A 181 8.97 -3.26 7.85
N VAL A 182 8.95 -4.47 7.30
CA VAL A 182 8.00 -4.88 6.26
C VAL A 182 7.23 -6.09 6.71
N THR A 183 5.90 -5.98 6.72
CA THR A 183 4.99 -7.10 6.96
C THR A 183 4.10 -7.30 5.75
N LEU A 184 4.00 -8.55 5.28
CA LEU A 184 3.04 -8.98 4.28
C LEU A 184 1.94 -9.79 4.97
N ILE A 185 0.67 -9.54 4.64
CA ILE A 185 -0.45 -10.39 5.02
C ILE A 185 -1.07 -10.97 3.76
N HIS A 186 -1.25 -12.29 3.71
CA HIS A 186 -1.82 -12.94 2.54
C HIS A 186 -2.80 -14.04 2.93
N GLY A 187 -3.96 -14.05 2.28
CA GLY A 187 -4.95 -15.10 2.47
C GLY A 187 -4.60 -16.36 1.68
N THR A 188 -4.78 -17.55 2.29
CA THR A 188 -4.47 -18.82 1.60
C THR A 188 -5.42 -19.14 0.44
N ASP A 189 -6.64 -18.57 0.47
CA ASP A 189 -7.69 -18.80 -0.53
C ASP A 189 -7.76 -17.66 -1.57
N ASP A 190 -6.68 -16.86 -1.64
CA ASP A 190 -6.57 -15.79 -2.63
C ASP A 190 -6.40 -16.36 -4.03
N THR A 191 -7.45 -16.20 -4.85
CA THR A 191 -7.48 -16.61 -6.26
C THR A 191 -7.20 -15.47 -7.24
N ALA A 192 -7.07 -14.22 -6.77
CA ALA A 192 -6.71 -13.07 -7.60
C ALA A 192 -5.19 -12.89 -7.67
N VAL A 193 -4.52 -12.97 -6.52
CA VAL A 193 -3.08 -12.91 -6.39
C VAL A 193 -2.63 -14.12 -5.57
N PRO A 194 -1.98 -15.11 -6.17
CA PRO A 194 -1.55 -16.31 -5.44
C PRO A 194 -0.60 -15.99 -4.28
N PRO A 195 -0.79 -16.57 -3.07
CA PRO A 195 0.09 -16.32 -1.92
C PRO A 195 1.54 -16.75 -2.14
N ALA A 196 1.79 -17.57 -3.17
CA ALA A 196 3.13 -17.91 -3.61
C ALA A 196 4.01 -16.69 -3.92
N LEU A 197 3.41 -15.58 -4.41
CA LEU A 197 4.16 -14.35 -4.71
C LEU A 197 4.76 -13.74 -3.42
N SER A 198 3.98 -13.69 -2.34
CA SER A 198 4.46 -13.22 -1.04
C SER A 198 5.53 -14.15 -0.45
N ARG A 199 5.37 -15.48 -0.62
CA ARG A 199 6.38 -16.45 -0.19
C ARG A 199 7.69 -16.31 -0.97
N ILE A 200 7.64 -15.95 -2.27
CA ILE A 200 8.85 -15.65 -3.06
C ILE A 200 9.53 -14.40 -2.52
N TYR A 201 8.76 -13.33 -2.26
CA TYR A 201 9.30 -12.08 -1.74
C TYR A 201 10.05 -12.27 -0.42
N VAL A 202 9.49 -12.95 0.58
CA VAL A 202 10.16 -13.14 1.87
C VAL A 202 11.38 -14.06 1.79
N ARG A 203 11.49 -14.91 0.76
CA ARG A 203 12.73 -15.66 0.51
C ARG A 203 13.87 -14.78 0.03
N SER A 204 13.59 -13.75 -0.79
CA SER A 204 14.59 -12.76 -1.23
C SER A 204 14.84 -11.66 -0.19
N HIS A 205 13.88 -11.45 0.73
CA HIS A 205 13.94 -10.45 1.79
C HIS A 205 13.70 -11.08 3.17
N PRO A 206 14.69 -11.79 3.74
CA PRO A 206 14.51 -12.61 4.97
C PRO A 206 14.15 -11.80 6.23
N LYS A 207 14.30 -10.48 6.20
CA LYS A 207 13.86 -9.59 7.29
C LYS A 207 12.39 -9.21 7.22
N ALA A 208 11.75 -9.40 6.06
CA ALA A 208 10.33 -9.17 5.91
C ALA A 208 9.53 -10.31 6.56
N ARG A 209 8.44 -9.94 7.23
CA ARG A 209 7.52 -10.87 7.89
C ARG A 209 6.38 -11.23 6.93
N LEU A 210 6.00 -12.51 6.86
CA LEU A 210 4.80 -12.97 6.18
C LEU A 210 3.82 -13.59 7.18
N VAL A 211 2.59 -13.09 7.17
CA VAL A 211 1.45 -13.64 7.90
C VAL A 211 0.47 -14.23 6.90
N GLU A 212 0.33 -15.54 6.90
CA GLU A 212 -0.65 -16.22 6.06
C GLU A 212 -1.92 -16.50 6.85
N LEU A 213 -3.07 -16.11 6.29
CA LEU A 213 -4.37 -16.28 6.92
C LEU A 213 -5.15 -17.42 6.26
N PRO A 214 -5.35 -18.54 6.95
CA PRO A 214 -6.13 -19.67 6.43
C PRO A 214 -7.56 -19.28 6.07
N GLY A 215 -8.06 -19.78 4.94
CA GLY A 215 -9.46 -19.57 4.52
C GLY A 215 -9.80 -18.14 4.12
N THR A 216 -8.80 -17.27 3.97
CA THR A 216 -8.99 -15.85 3.67
C THR A 216 -8.79 -15.59 2.17
N ALA A 217 -9.72 -14.87 1.55
CA ALA A 217 -9.65 -14.43 0.16
C ALA A 217 -9.11 -12.99 0.02
N HIS A 218 -8.81 -12.58 -1.22
CA HIS A 218 -8.12 -11.34 -1.57
C HIS A 218 -8.68 -10.06 -0.93
N PHE A 219 -10.01 -9.86 -1.05
CA PHE A 219 -10.66 -8.62 -0.60
C PHE A 219 -11.04 -8.62 0.88
N GLU A 220 -10.96 -9.77 1.56
CA GLU A 220 -11.24 -9.83 2.99
C GLU A 220 -10.20 -9.07 3.80
N LEU A 221 -8.99 -8.92 3.28
CA LEU A 221 -7.91 -8.15 3.93
C LEU A 221 -8.20 -6.65 4.04
N ILE A 222 -9.08 -6.11 3.18
CA ILE A 222 -9.48 -4.70 3.20
C ILE A 222 -10.93 -4.50 3.67
N HIS A 223 -11.57 -5.58 4.19
CA HIS A 223 -12.96 -5.53 4.64
C HIS A 223 -13.03 -5.55 6.18
N PRO A 224 -13.43 -4.43 6.85
CA PRO A 224 -13.42 -4.34 8.30
C PRO A 224 -14.34 -5.32 9.03
N ALA A 225 -15.33 -5.89 8.35
CA ALA A 225 -16.20 -6.91 8.94
C ALA A 225 -15.72 -8.35 8.65
N SER A 226 -14.56 -8.55 8.02
CA SER A 226 -14.00 -9.88 7.78
C SER A 226 -13.31 -10.44 9.03
N HIS A 227 -13.15 -11.75 9.07
CA HIS A 227 -12.36 -12.41 10.12
C HIS A 227 -10.84 -12.10 10.02
N ALA A 228 -10.36 -11.60 8.88
CA ALA A 228 -8.98 -11.20 8.67
C ALA A 228 -8.65 -9.84 9.32
N TRP A 229 -9.64 -8.98 9.51
CA TRP A 229 -9.45 -7.59 9.93
C TRP A 229 -8.72 -7.41 11.27
N PRO A 230 -9.01 -8.19 12.33
CA PRO A 230 -8.25 -8.08 13.60
C PRO A 230 -6.75 -8.31 13.41
N THR A 231 -6.35 -9.22 12.51
CA THR A 231 -4.93 -9.44 12.20
C THR A 231 -4.33 -8.24 11.46
N VAL A 232 -5.06 -7.66 10.51
CA VAL A 232 -4.59 -6.44 9.80
C VAL A 232 -4.35 -5.31 10.79
N GLN A 233 -5.26 -5.09 11.74
CA GLN A 233 -5.12 -4.07 12.78
C GLN A 233 -3.91 -4.36 13.69
N SER A 234 -3.79 -5.58 14.19
CA SER A 234 -2.69 -5.97 15.08
C SER A 234 -1.31 -5.83 14.42
N GLU A 235 -1.16 -6.22 13.15
CA GLU A 235 0.12 -6.05 12.44
C GLU A 235 0.42 -4.57 12.16
N LEU A 236 -0.60 -3.75 11.89
CA LEU A 236 -0.43 -2.30 11.75
C LEU A 236 0.00 -1.66 13.08
N GLU A 237 -0.63 -2.04 14.19
CA GLU A 237 -0.25 -1.57 15.55
C GLU A 237 1.18 -1.98 15.89
N GLY A 238 1.58 -3.20 15.55
CA GLY A 238 2.94 -3.69 15.73
C GLY A 238 3.98 -2.85 14.97
N LEU A 239 3.66 -2.40 13.77
CA LEU A 239 4.52 -1.48 13.00
C LEU A 239 4.54 -0.09 13.65
N GLY A 240 3.40 0.45 14.06
CA GLY A 240 3.30 1.79 14.68
C GLY A 240 3.95 1.91 16.05
N ALA A 241 4.09 0.80 16.78
CA ALA A 241 4.75 0.75 18.09
C ALA A 241 6.29 0.63 17.97
N ALA A 242 6.84 0.33 16.80
CA ALA A 242 8.27 0.25 16.58
C ALA A 242 8.89 1.65 16.76
N PRO A 243 10.02 1.80 17.51
CA PRO A 243 10.67 3.10 17.65
C PRO A 243 11.07 3.59 16.25
N ALA A 244 10.68 4.83 15.92
CA ALA A 244 11.15 5.50 14.72
C ALA A 244 12.68 5.41 14.69
N GLY A 245 13.25 4.92 13.59
CA GLY A 245 14.70 4.86 13.41
C GLY A 245 15.30 6.25 13.69
N PRO A 246 16.61 6.37 14.01
CA PRO A 246 17.22 7.62 14.46
C PRO A 246 17.05 8.70 13.38
N GLY A 247 15.99 9.49 13.54
CA GLY A 247 15.73 10.66 12.72
C GLY A 247 16.81 11.71 12.94
N LYS A 248 17.30 12.33 11.87
CA LYS A 248 18.13 13.51 11.98
C LYS A 248 17.41 14.59 12.79
N PRO A 249 18.11 15.32 13.68
CA PRO A 249 17.52 16.41 14.43
C PRO A 249 16.94 17.47 13.46
N ARG A 250 15.72 17.93 13.75
CA ARG A 250 15.13 19.07 13.05
C ARG A 250 16.03 20.27 13.29
N GLU A 251 16.65 20.82 12.25
CA GLU A 251 17.33 22.10 12.34
C GLU A 251 16.28 23.16 12.70
N SER A 252 16.46 23.77 13.86
CA SER A 252 15.68 24.93 14.28
C SER A 252 16.06 26.11 13.37
N VAL A 253 15.17 26.48 12.47
CA VAL A 253 15.28 27.74 11.74
C VAL A 253 15.00 28.87 12.74
N SER A 254 16.06 29.61 13.04
CA SER A 254 16.01 30.87 13.81
C SER A 254 15.58 32.01 12.91
#